data_273f35eef4f6433819cd86a5fc732168
#
_entry.id   273f35eef4f6433819cd86a5fc732168
#
_cell.length_a   1.000
_cell.length_b   1.000
_cell.length_c   1.000
_cell.angle_alpha   90.00
_cell.angle_beta   90.00
_cell.angle_gamma   90.00
#
_symmetry.space_group_name_H-M   'P 1'
#
loop_
_entity.id
_entity.type
_entity.pdbx_description
1 polymer ?
#
loop_
_entity_poly.entity_id
_entity_poly.type
_entity_poly.pdbx_seq_one_letter_code
_entity_poly.pdbx_strand_id
1 'polypeptide(L)'
;SSYEASQVGISKDRLDKIVPVLEDNLKAGRFPGFITAVARKGKVVHFETQGYSDVEKQIPLQKDSLFRIYSMSKPITGVALMILLEEGKIRLNDPVSLYIPEFANTEVMVVNEDGTTSLEKLKRQVTIRDLATHTSGIAYSFTANPQLQKIYAKERLSPYFFIDNFEALEVNGNTVVSSGKSFPDICSFSAALASKAPLMHQPGAKYTYSMGMDVLGCVIERASGQTFDVFLEERIFKPLQMDDTSFSVPASKVDRFTSLYAYPGDLGRLIPEMKNKIPEDLLMI
;
A
#
# COMPACT_ATOMS: atom_id res chain seq x y z
N SER A 1 24.20 -15.66 -10.13
CA SER A 1 24.63 -17.03 -9.88
C SER A 1 23.75 -17.63 -8.82
N SER A 2 23.04 -18.76 -9.15
CA SER A 2 22.27 -19.52 -8.19
C SER A 2 23.22 -20.29 -7.28
N TYR A 3 23.02 -20.19 -5.98
CA TYR A 3 23.73 -21.02 -5.00
C TYR A 3 22.98 -22.34 -4.80
N GLU A 4 23.72 -23.40 -4.46
CA GLU A 4 23.12 -24.68 -4.12
C GLU A 4 22.34 -24.56 -2.81
N ALA A 5 21.07 -25.00 -2.81
CA ALA A 5 20.17 -24.90 -1.68
C ALA A 5 20.70 -25.59 -0.41
N SER A 6 21.41 -26.71 -0.57
CA SER A 6 22.04 -27.47 0.51
C SER A 6 23.08 -26.65 1.28
N GLN A 7 23.81 -25.74 0.64
CA GLN A 7 24.84 -24.90 1.26
C GLN A 7 24.27 -23.95 2.31
N VAL A 8 22.98 -23.65 2.24
CA VAL A 8 22.27 -22.79 3.19
C VAL A 8 21.27 -23.58 4.04
N GLY A 9 21.29 -24.91 3.99
CA GLY A 9 20.42 -25.78 4.77
C GLY A 9 18.95 -25.77 4.30
N ILE A 10 18.73 -25.64 2.99
CA ILE A 10 17.41 -25.78 2.34
C ILE A 10 17.41 -27.04 1.49
N SER A 11 16.31 -27.80 1.54
CA SER A 11 16.12 -28.99 0.69
C SER A 11 15.74 -28.57 -0.72
N LYS A 12 16.57 -28.94 -1.71
CA LYS A 12 16.27 -28.72 -3.13
C LYS A 12 14.96 -29.41 -3.54
N ASP A 13 14.73 -30.65 -3.12
CA ASP A 13 13.54 -31.42 -3.45
C ASP A 13 12.23 -30.76 -2.98
N ARG A 14 12.31 -29.95 -1.91
CA ARG A 14 11.17 -29.14 -1.45
C ARG A 14 11.00 -27.86 -2.25
N LEU A 15 12.09 -27.20 -2.62
CA LEU A 15 12.05 -26.03 -3.51
C LEU A 15 11.47 -26.39 -4.88
N ASP A 16 11.85 -27.53 -5.42
CA ASP A 16 11.41 -28.01 -6.73
C ASP A 16 9.90 -28.26 -6.81
N LYS A 17 9.19 -28.30 -5.68
CA LYS A 17 7.72 -28.41 -5.63
C LYS A 17 7.00 -27.07 -5.85
N ILE A 18 7.68 -25.93 -5.75
CA ILE A 18 7.05 -24.62 -5.90
C ILE A 18 6.51 -24.42 -7.32
N VAL A 19 7.35 -24.63 -8.31
CA VAL A 19 7.01 -24.38 -9.72
C VAL A 19 5.83 -25.22 -10.20
N PRO A 20 5.81 -26.56 -10.03
CA PRO A 20 4.68 -27.38 -10.50
C PRO A 20 3.32 -26.95 -9.93
N VAL A 21 3.26 -26.60 -8.65
CA VAL A 21 2.01 -26.14 -8.01
C VAL A 21 1.53 -24.82 -8.63
N LEU A 22 2.45 -23.91 -8.96
CA LEU A 22 2.10 -22.64 -9.59
C LEU A 22 1.75 -22.80 -11.07
N GLU A 23 2.40 -23.71 -11.77
CA GLU A 23 2.08 -24.04 -13.16
C GLU A 23 0.65 -24.54 -13.33
N ASP A 24 0.15 -25.34 -12.40
CA ASP A 24 -1.23 -25.82 -12.44
C ASP A 24 -2.22 -24.65 -12.32
N ASN A 25 -1.92 -23.67 -11.48
CA ASN A 25 -2.72 -22.45 -11.37
C ASN A 25 -2.61 -21.55 -12.61
N LEU A 26 -1.41 -21.47 -13.22
CA LEU A 26 -1.18 -20.73 -14.46
C LEU A 26 -1.97 -21.37 -15.62
N LYS A 27 -1.90 -22.70 -15.78
CA LYS A 27 -2.68 -23.47 -16.77
C LYS A 27 -4.19 -23.33 -16.56
N ALA A 28 -4.63 -23.23 -15.32
CA ALA A 28 -6.03 -22.95 -14.97
C ALA A 28 -6.46 -21.49 -15.19
N GLY A 29 -5.56 -20.60 -15.67
CA GLY A 29 -5.86 -19.21 -15.97
C GLY A 29 -6.17 -18.36 -14.72
N ARG A 30 -5.68 -18.74 -13.53
CA ARG A 30 -5.96 -18.03 -12.29
C ARG A 30 -5.12 -16.78 -12.11
N PHE A 31 -3.94 -16.72 -12.73
CA PHE A 31 -3.06 -15.54 -12.81
C PHE A 31 -2.25 -15.56 -14.11
N PRO A 32 -1.76 -14.41 -14.59
CA PRO A 32 -1.11 -14.32 -15.90
C PRO A 32 0.30 -14.87 -15.91
N GLY A 33 0.98 -14.83 -14.77
CA GLY A 33 2.36 -15.28 -14.61
C GLY A 33 2.80 -15.14 -13.15
N PHE A 34 3.99 -15.65 -12.86
CA PHE A 34 4.56 -15.55 -11.52
C PHE A 34 6.08 -15.43 -11.56
N ILE A 35 6.62 -14.77 -10.54
CA ILE A 35 8.03 -14.82 -10.15
C ILE A 35 8.09 -15.33 -8.72
N THR A 36 8.93 -16.32 -8.47
CA THR A 36 9.20 -16.81 -7.12
C THR A 36 10.68 -16.71 -6.81
N ALA A 37 11.01 -16.26 -5.61
CA ALA A 37 12.37 -16.16 -5.12
C ALA A 37 12.47 -16.69 -3.69
N VAL A 38 13.51 -17.46 -3.41
CA VAL A 38 13.86 -17.86 -2.05
C VAL A 38 15.32 -17.55 -1.80
N ALA A 39 15.58 -16.81 -0.74
CA ALA A 39 16.92 -16.50 -0.28
C ALA A 39 17.10 -16.92 1.18
N ARG A 40 18.28 -17.38 1.53
CA ARG A 40 18.67 -17.68 2.91
C ARG A 40 20.15 -17.38 3.12
N LYS A 41 20.49 -16.81 4.28
CA LYS A 41 21.87 -16.39 4.61
C LYS A 41 22.48 -15.48 3.52
N GLY A 42 21.68 -14.57 2.94
CA GLY A 42 22.12 -13.66 1.89
C GLY A 42 22.33 -14.31 0.51
N LYS A 43 21.97 -15.59 0.33
CA LYS A 43 22.16 -16.31 -0.94
C LYS A 43 20.79 -16.65 -1.55
N VAL A 44 20.58 -16.28 -2.82
CA VAL A 44 19.40 -16.67 -3.60
C VAL A 44 19.59 -18.11 -4.07
N VAL A 45 18.69 -19.00 -3.68
CA VAL A 45 18.75 -20.43 -3.99
C VAL A 45 17.60 -20.89 -4.91
N HIS A 46 16.63 -20.02 -5.15
CA HIS A 46 15.52 -20.24 -6.08
C HIS A 46 15.11 -18.88 -6.66
N PHE A 47 15.00 -18.79 -7.97
CA PHE A 47 14.49 -17.62 -8.66
C PHE A 47 13.95 -18.04 -10.03
N GLU A 48 12.63 -18.25 -10.10
CA GLU A 48 11.93 -18.77 -11.28
C GLU A 48 10.85 -17.82 -11.74
N THR A 49 10.63 -17.76 -13.06
CA THR A 49 9.60 -16.93 -13.67
C THR A 49 8.90 -17.72 -14.77
N GLN A 50 7.56 -17.58 -14.84
CA GLN A 50 6.75 -18.19 -15.90
C GLN A 50 5.54 -17.32 -16.22
N GLY A 51 4.96 -17.52 -17.42
CA GLY A 51 3.78 -16.81 -17.90
C GLY A 51 4.10 -15.49 -18.57
N TYR A 52 3.14 -14.57 -18.49
CA TYR A 52 3.15 -13.33 -19.26
C TYR A 52 3.06 -12.10 -18.35
N SER A 53 3.75 -11.04 -18.76
CA SER A 53 3.59 -9.68 -18.23
C SER A 53 2.38 -8.99 -18.86
N ASP A 54 2.03 -9.32 -20.10
CA ASP A 54 0.81 -8.92 -20.82
C ASP A 54 0.28 -10.12 -21.59
N VAL A 55 -0.86 -10.66 -21.16
CA VAL A 55 -1.47 -11.88 -21.74
C VAL A 55 -1.97 -11.62 -23.15
N GLU A 56 -2.60 -10.47 -23.41
CA GLU A 56 -3.20 -10.17 -24.70
C GLU A 56 -2.14 -9.93 -25.78
N LYS A 57 -1.02 -9.32 -25.38
CA LYS A 57 0.13 -9.10 -26.28
C LYS A 57 1.09 -10.27 -26.28
N GLN A 58 0.87 -11.28 -25.43
CA GLN A 58 1.75 -12.42 -25.26
C GLN A 58 3.20 -12.05 -24.92
N ILE A 59 3.39 -10.97 -24.14
CA ILE A 59 4.71 -10.55 -23.69
C ILE A 59 5.12 -11.43 -22.53
N PRO A 60 6.23 -12.18 -22.64
CA PRO A 60 6.68 -13.07 -21.56
C PRO A 60 7.05 -12.27 -20.31
N LEU A 61 6.74 -12.82 -19.14
CA LEU A 61 7.22 -12.31 -17.87
C LEU A 61 8.73 -12.55 -17.76
N GLN A 62 9.48 -11.51 -17.38
CA GLN A 62 10.94 -11.57 -17.25
C GLN A 62 11.33 -11.41 -15.76
N LYS A 63 12.54 -11.88 -15.41
CA LYS A 63 13.06 -11.77 -14.03
C LYS A 63 13.23 -10.32 -13.56
N ASP A 64 13.36 -9.39 -14.48
CA ASP A 64 13.48 -7.97 -14.26
C ASP A 64 12.18 -7.17 -14.52
N SER A 65 11.05 -7.86 -14.67
CA SER A 65 9.74 -7.23 -14.80
C SER A 65 9.40 -6.42 -13.55
N LEU A 66 8.74 -5.27 -13.77
CA LEU A 66 8.33 -4.35 -12.71
C LEU A 66 6.89 -4.61 -12.31
N PHE A 67 6.64 -4.60 -11.01
CA PHE A 67 5.33 -4.89 -10.41
C PHE A 67 4.84 -3.76 -9.54
N ARG A 68 3.53 -3.56 -9.50
CA ARG A 68 2.88 -2.83 -8.41
C ARG A 68 2.95 -3.68 -7.15
N ILE A 69 3.50 -3.12 -6.07
CA ILE A 69 3.68 -3.87 -4.82
C ILE A 69 2.63 -3.56 -3.75
N TYR A 70 1.78 -2.56 -3.98
CA TYR A 70 0.65 -2.21 -3.10
C TYR A 70 1.04 -2.21 -1.61
N SER A 71 0.34 -2.97 -0.79
CA SER A 71 0.57 -3.02 0.67
C SER A 71 1.91 -3.60 1.09
N MET A 72 2.70 -4.16 0.19
CA MET A 72 4.11 -4.49 0.46
C MET A 72 4.97 -3.23 0.61
N SER A 73 4.45 -2.06 0.27
CA SER A 73 5.08 -0.75 0.57
C SER A 73 5.11 -0.44 2.06
N LYS A 74 4.17 -0.99 2.84
CA LYS A 74 4.06 -0.71 4.29
C LYS A 74 5.30 -1.12 5.09
N PRO A 75 5.91 -2.30 4.88
CA PRO A 75 7.20 -2.63 5.50
C PRO A 75 8.30 -1.62 5.18
N ILE A 76 8.34 -1.09 3.95
CA ILE A 76 9.33 -0.07 3.53
C ILE A 76 9.10 1.23 4.31
N THR A 77 7.86 1.69 4.40
CA THR A 77 7.47 2.84 5.24
C THR A 77 7.84 2.60 6.69
N GLY A 78 7.62 1.38 7.20
CA GLY A 78 8.02 0.98 8.54
C GLY A 78 9.53 1.07 8.77
N VAL A 79 10.35 0.65 7.80
CA VAL A 79 11.81 0.80 7.86
C VAL A 79 12.21 2.27 7.89
N ALA A 80 11.61 3.10 7.03
CA ALA A 80 11.84 4.55 7.03
C ALA A 80 11.54 5.19 8.40
N LEU A 81 10.43 4.79 9.01
CA LEU A 81 10.06 5.22 10.35
C LEU A 81 11.09 4.80 11.39
N MET A 82 11.59 3.55 11.31
CA MET A 82 12.58 3.04 12.26
C MET A 82 13.95 3.71 12.10
N ILE A 83 14.33 4.14 10.91
CA ILE A 83 15.53 4.95 10.69
C ILE A 83 15.43 6.28 11.48
N LEU A 84 14.30 6.96 11.39
CA LEU A 84 14.07 8.21 12.13
C LEU A 84 14.01 8.00 13.65
N LEU A 85 13.46 6.86 14.10
CA LEU A 85 13.47 6.46 15.50
C LEU A 85 14.90 6.24 16.01
N GLU A 86 15.72 5.49 15.26
CA GLU A 86 17.12 5.22 15.58
C GLU A 86 17.95 6.51 15.66
N GLU A 87 17.65 7.48 14.78
CA GLU A 87 18.28 8.80 14.79
C GLU A 87 17.76 9.73 15.89
N GLY A 88 16.77 9.31 16.67
CA GLY A 88 16.17 10.12 17.73
C GLY A 88 15.32 11.29 17.24
N LYS A 89 14.96 11.31 15.96
CA LYS A 89 14.11 12.36 15.36
C LYS A 89 12.63 12.21 15.68
N ILE A 90 12.21 11.00 16.00
CA ILE A 90 10.84 10.67 16.42
C ILE A 90 10.86 9.73 17.61
N ARG A 91 9.73 9.65 18.32
CA ARG A 91 9.44 8.63 19.32
C ARG A 91 8.11 7.96 18.98
N LEU A 92 8.01 6.65 19.16
CA LEU A 92 6.76 5.94 18.85
C LEU A 92 5.54 6.44 19.63
N ASN A 93 5.75 6.99 20.82
CA ASN A 93 4.69 7.56 21.65
C ASN A 93 4.46 9.06 21.42
N ASP A 94 5.18 9.69 20.49
CA ASP A 94 4.90 11.07 20.12
C ASP A 94 3.47 11.16 19.56
N PRO A 95 2.68 12.16 19.96
CA PRO A 95 1.39 12.41 19.34
C PRO A 95 1.60 12.85 17.89
N VAL A 96 0.79 12.31 16.99
CA VAL A 96 0.82 12.64 15.55
C VAL A 96 0.62 14.14 15.34
N SER A 97 -0.10 14.81 16.23
CA SER A 97 -0.35 16.25 16.20
C SER A 97 0.91 17.12 16.30
N LEU A 98 2.04 16.59 16.75
CA LEU A 98 3.34 17.28 16.68
C LEU A 98 3.81 17.52 15.24
N TYR A 99 3.41 16.64 14.33
CA TYR A 99 3.81 16.67 12.92
C TYR A 99 2.66 17.14 12.02
N ILE A 100 1.43 16.79 12.38
CA ILE A 100 0.19 17.10 11.66
C ILE A 100 -0.81 17.67 12.68
N PRO A 101 -0.82 19.01 12.89
CA PRO A 101 -1.57 19.66 13.96
C PRO A 101 -3.07 19.33 13.97
N GLU A 102 -3.65 19.03 12.81
CA GLU A 102 -5.07 18.70 12.66
C GLU A 102 -5.49 17.49 13.51
N PHE A 103 -4.57 16.56 13.79
CA PHE A 103 -4.85 15.42 14.65
C PHE A 103 -5.13 15.79 16.11
N ALA A 104 -4.82 17.01 16.54
CA ALA A 104 -5.12 17.45 17.91
C ALA A 104 -6.61 17.52 18.21
N ASN A 105 -7.43 17.78 17.19
CA ASN A 105 -8.87 18.02 17.30
C ASN A 105 -9.73 16.91 16.66
N THR A 106 -9.12 15.80 16.27
CA THR A 106 -9.87 14.66 15.73
C THR A 106 -10.79 14.06 16.79
N GLU A 107 -11.98 13.62 16.36
CA GLU A 107 -12.99 13.01 17.23
C GLU A 107 -13.23 11.56 16.81
N VAL A 108 -13.95 10.81 17.63
CA VAL A 108 -14.34 9.42 17.37
C VAL A 108 -15.82 9.36 17.05
N MET A 109 -16.16 8.65 15.98
CA MET A 109 -17.55 8.35 15.63
C MET A 109 -18.09 7.23 16.51
N VAL A 110 -19.21 7.48 17.17
CA VAL A 110 -20.00 6.47 17.85
C VAL A 110 -21.25 6.20 17.00
N VAL A 111 -21.47 4.95 16.66
CA VAL A 111 -22.69 4.51 15.97
C VAL A 111 -23.65 3.98 17.02
N ASN A 112 -24.80 4.62 17.17
CA ASN A 112 -25.84 4.26 18.13
C ASN A 112 -26.65 3.04 17.64
N GLU A 113 -27.38 2.40 18.54
CA GLU A 113 -28.21 1.22 18.22
C GLU A 113 -29.30 1.52 17.16
N ASP A 114 -29.79 2.75 17.10
CA ASP A 114 -30.76 3.22 16.10
C ASP A 114 -30.13 3.59 14.75
N GLY A 115 -28.80 3.42 14.59
CA GLY A 115 -28.05 3.74 13.38
C GLY A 115 -27.66 5.21 13.25
N THR A 116 -28.06 6.07 14.18
CA THR A 116 -27.58 7.46 14.25
C THR A 116 -26.11 7.52 14.68
N THR A 117 -25.45 8.63 14.44
CA THR A 117 -24.05 8.84 14.84
C THR A 117 -23.91 10.04 15.76
N SER A 118 -23.00 9.92 16.71
CA SER A 118 -22.53 11.01 17.55
C SER A 118 -20.99 11.05 17.51
N LEU A 119 -20.42 12.15 17.97
CA LEU A 119 -18.97 12.31 18.09
C LEU A 119 -18.58 12.39 19.56
N GLU A 120 -17.48 11.74 19.89
CA GLU A 120 -16.86 11.84 21.21
C GLU A 120 -15.41 12.28 21.09
N LYS A 121 -14.94 12.96 22.12
CA LYS A 121 -13.54 13.42 22.20
C LYS A 121 -12.59 12.22 22.35
N LEU A 122 -11.36 12.40 21.89
CA LEU A 122 -10.28 11.46 22.15
C LEU A 122 -10.02 11.32 23.66
N LYS A 123 -9.89 10.10 24.15
CA LYS A 123 -9.40 9.80 25.50
C LYS A 123 -7.90 10.05 25.64
N ARG A 124 -7.17 9.94 24.55
CA ARG A 124 -5.77 10.32 24.38
C ARG A 124 -5.47 10.65 22.92
N GLN A 125 -4.39 11.36 22.69
CA GLN A 125 -3.94 11.66 21.32
C GLN A 125 -3.56 10.40 20.55
N VAL A 126 -3.75 10.43 19.24
CA VAL A 126 -3.21 9.42 18.31
C VAL A 126 -1.69 9.51 18.31
N THR A 127 -1.01 8.40 18.46
CA THR A 127 0.45 8.33 18.46
C THR A 127 0.99 7.74 17.15
N ILE A 128 2.29 7.96 16.90
CA ILE A 128 3.00 7.32 15.77
C ILE A 128 2.88 5.79 15.86
N ARG A 129 2.95 5.22 17.06
CA ARG A 129 2.73 3.79 17.29
C ARG A 129 1.36 3.34 16.82
N ASP A 130 0.31 4.10 17.10
CA ASP A 130 -1.06 3.73 16.69
C ASP A 130 -1.21 3.68 15.17
N LEU A 131 -0.56 4.60 14.45
CA LEU A 131 -0.51 4.57 12.98
C LEU A 131 0.22 3.32 12.48
N ALA A 132 1.42 3.06 13.01
CA ALA A 132 2.28 1.96 12.59
C ALA A 132 1.69 0.57 12.87
N THR A 133 0.82 0.45 13.88
CA THR A 133 0.20 -0.81 14.29
C THR A 133 -1.26 -0.97 13.86
N HIS A 134 -1.78 -0.03 13.07
CA HIS A 134 -3.20 0.00 12.68
C HIS A 134 -4.17 0.02 13.85
N THR A 135 -3.84 0.75 14.91
CA THR A 135 -4.68 0.90 16.11
C THR A 135 -5.15 2.33 16.33
N SER A 136 -4.94 3.21 15.36
CA SER A 136 -5.29 4.63 15.45
C SER A 136 -6.79 4.93 15.44
N GLY A 137 -7.60 4.04 14.87
CA GLY A 137 -9.01 4.29 14.58
C GLY A 137 -9.28 4.87 13.19
N ILE A 138 -8.24 5.24 12.44
CA ILE A 138 -8.35 5.49 11.00
C ILE A 138 -8.74 4.19 10.30
N ALA A 139 -9.44 4.26 9.17
CA ALA A 139 -9.82 3.12 8.35
C ALA A 139 -9.41 3.28 6.89
N TYR A 140 -9.56 2.27 6.09
CA TYR A 140 -9.78 2.37 4.64
C TYR A 140 -11.28 2.42 4.36
N SER A 141 -11.69 2.82 3.16
CA SER A 141 -13.10 2.78 2.75
C SER A 141 -13.72 1.39 2.91
N PHE A 142 -12.97 0.32 2.62
CA PHE A 142 -13.43 -1.06 2.73
C PHE A 142 -13.37 -1.66 4.16
N THR A 143 -12.71 -0.99 5.11
CA THR A 143 -12.68 -1.39 6.54
C THR A 143 -13.54 -0.48 7.41
N ALA A 144 -14.00 0.64 6.87
CA ALA A 144 -14.86 1.59 7.55
C ALA A 144 -16.29 1.07 7.70
N ASN A 145 -16.99 1.54 8.74
CA ASN A 145 -18.43 1.36 8.82
C ASN A 145 -19.17 2.20 7.73
N PRO A 146 -20.43 1.88 7.40
CA PRO A 146 -21.16 2.56 6.32
C PRO A 146 -21.27 4.08 6.47
N GLN A 147 -21.33 4.58 7.70
CA GLN A 147 -21.42 6.02 7.98
C GLN A 147 -20.12 6.72 7.65
N LEU A 148 -18.98 6.15 8.05
CA LEU A 148 -17.66 6.68 7.75
C LEU A 148 -17.31 6.53 6.26
N GLN A 149 -17.74 5.45 5.61
CA GLN A 149 -17.59 5.29 4.15
C GLN A 149 -18.20 6.47 3.38
N LYS A 150 -19.40 6.92 3.78
CA LYS A 150 -20.07 8.09 3.17
C LYS A 150 -19.25 9.37 3.33
N ILE A 151 -18.60 9.55 4.50
CA ILE A 151 -17.72 10.70 4.75
C ILE A 151 -16.49 10.61 3.86
N TYR A 152 -15.84 9.45 3.82
CA TYR A 152 -14.66 9.24 2.97
C TYR A 152 -14.97 9.50 1.49
N ALA A 153 -16.09 9.00 0.99
CA ALA A 153 -16.52 9.24 -0.39
C ALA A 153 -16.80 10.73 -0.66
N LYS A 154 -17.58 11.39 0.23
CA LYS A 154 -17.93 12.81 0.11
C LYS A 154 -16.69 13.70 0.11
N GLU A 155 -15.78 13.46 1.04
CA GLU A 155 -14.58 14.26 1.25
C GLU A 155 -13.38 13.76 0.42
N ARG A 156 -13.59 12.74 -0.40
CA ARG A 156 -12.58 12.12 -1.29
C ARG A 156 -11.33 11.64 -0.53
N LEU A 157 -11.54 11.08 0.67
CA LEU A 157 -10.48 10.58 1.54
C LEU A 157 -10.13 9.13 1.21
N SER A 158 -9.35 8.94 0.15
CA SER A 158 -8.83 7.63 -0.25
C SER A 158 -7.41 7.79 -0.81
N PRO A 159 -6.50 6.84 -0.61
CA PRO A 159 -5.17 6.90 -1.19
C PRO A 159 -5.15 6.88 -2.73
N TYR A 160 -6.27 6.53 -3.38
CA TYR A 160 -6.40 6.56 -4.85
C TYR A 160 -6.68 7.97 -5.41
N PHE A 161 -6.83 9.00 -4.60
CA PHE A 161 -7.18 10.36 -5.04
C PHE A 161 -6.01 11.23 -5.52
N PHE A 162 -4.84 10.67 -5.59
CA PHE A 162 -3.71 11.32 -6.26
C PHE A 162 -3.76 11.17 -7.79
N ILE A 163 -4.75 10.40 -8.30
CA ILE A 163 -4.92 10.14 -9.74
C ILE A 163 -5.88 11.16 -10.33
N ASP A 164 -5.41 12.00 -11.23
CA ASP A 164 -6.26 12.88 -12.04
C ASP A 164 -7.19 12.03 -12.94
N ASN A 165 -8.49 12.35 -12.93
CA ASN A 165 -9.50 11.70 -13.81
C ASN A 165 -9.84 10.23 -13.51
N PHE A 166 -9.69 9.78 -12.27
CA PHE A 166 -10.22 8.49 -11.87
C PHE A 166 -11.76 8.55 -11.79
N GLU A 167 -12.47 7.82 -12.65
CA GLU A 167 -13.92 7.67 -12.54
C GLU A 167 -14.30 6.79 -11.35
N ALA A 168 -15.48 7.03 -10.81
CA ALA A 168 -16.00 6.28 -9.67
C ALA A 168 -15.96 4.76 -9.92
N LEU A 169 -15.34 4.03 -8.99
CA LEU A 169 -15.43 2.58 -8.93
C LEU A 169 -16.60 2.18 -8.03
N GLU A 170 -17.53 1.42 -8.56
CA GLU A 170 -18.55 0.76 -7.76
C GLU A 170 -18.01 -0.58 -7.27
N VAL A 171 -17.92 -0.74 -5.97
CA VAL A 171 -17.59 -2.02 -5.34
C VAL A 171 -18.76 -2.42 -4.45
N ASN A 172 -19.37 -3.56 -4.76
CA ASN A 172 -20.54 -4.08 -4.02
C ASN A 172 -21.72 -3.09 -3.93
N GLY A 173 -22.00 -2.34 -5.02
CA GLY A 173 -23.11 -1.37 -5.07
C GLY A 173 -22.84 -0.07 -4.30
N ASN A 174 -21.60 0.17 -3.85
CA ASN A 174 -21.18 1.42 -3.24
C ASN A 174 -20.13 2.12 -4.10
N THR A 175 -20.33 3.40 -4.37
CA THR A 175 -19.32 4.24 -5.04
C THR A 175 -18.14 4.41 -4.11
N VAL A 176 -17.01 3.79 -4.46
CA VAL A 176 -15.80 3.78 -3.61
C VAL A 176 -14.88 4.96 -3.91
N VAL A 177 -14.98 5.55 -5.10
CA VAL A 177 -14.10 6.63 -5.54
C VAL A 177 -14.86 7.59 -6.46
N SER A 178 -14.67 8.89 -6.29
CA SER A 178 -15.18 9.93 -7.22
C SER A 178 -14.03 10.62 -7.95
N SER A 179 -14.27 11.07 -9.19
CA SER A 179 -13.29 11.74 -10.06
C SER A 179 -12.82 13.10 -9.52
N GLY A 180 -11.57 13.47 -9.82
CA GLY A 180 -11.00 14.81 -9.68
C GLY A 180 -9.86 14.92 -8.69
N LYS A 181 -8.95 15.86 -8.95
CA LYS A 181 -7.79 16.19 -8.12
C LYS A 181 -8.23 16.53 -6.70
N SER A 182 -7.66 15.84 -5.74
CA SER A 182 -8.09 15.98 -4.36
C SER A 182 -7.04 16.60 -3.45
N PHE A 183 -5.78 16.19 -3.55
CA PHE A 183 -4.75 16.66 -2.64
C PHE A 183 -3.42 16.85 -3.39
N PRO A 184 -2.70 17.96 -3.18
CA PRO A 184 -1.43 18.24 -3.86
C PRO A 184 -0.28 17.35 -3.36
N ASP A 185 -0.36 16.86 -2.13
CA ASP A 185 0.68 16.07 -1.47
C ASP A 185 0.10 15.21 -0.34
N ILE A 186 0.92 14.31 0.20
CA ILE A 186 0.52 13.38 1.27
C ILE A 186 0.21 14.08 2.59
N CYS A 187 0.83 15.23 2.86
CA CYS A 187 0.56 15.97 4.09
C CYS A 187 -0.78 16.70 4.02
N SER A 188 -1.13 17.27 2.87
CA SER A 188 -2.46 17.85 2.62
C SER A 188 -3.57 16.80 2.75
N PHE A 189 -3.34 15.58 2.22
CA PHE A 189 -4.24 14.45 2.40
C PHE A 189 -4.39 14.09 3.89
N SER A 190 -3.27 13.96 4.61
CA SER A 190 -3.26 13.57 6.03
C SER A 190 -3.96 14.61 6.91
N ALA A 191 -3.76 15.91 6.64
CA ALA A 191 -4.44 17.00 7.31
C ALA A 191 -5.96 16.98 7.05
N ALA A 192 -6.36 16.74 5.80
CA ALA A 192 -7.78 16.61 5.43
C ALA A 192 -8.43 15.39 6.09
N LEU A 193 -7.73 14.25 6.12
CA LEU A 193 -8.20 13.04 6.81
C LEU A 193 -8.48 13.33 8.29
N ALA A 194 -7.55 13.99 8.97
CA ALA A 194 -7.69 14.33 10.39
C ALA A 194 -8.81 15.32 10.69
N SER A 195 -9.02 16.34 9.81
CA SER A 195 -9.99 17.42 10.04
C SER A 195 -11.40 17.11 9.56
N LYS A 196 -11.56 16.19 8.59
CA LYS A 196 -12.84 15.96 7.94
C LYS A 196 -13.48 14.62 8.29
N ALA A 197 -12.71 13.67 8.79
CA ALA A 197 -13.20 12.34 9.13
C ALA A 197 -12.91 11.99 10.59
N PRO A 198 -13.92 11.55 11.35
CA PRO A 198 -13.72 11.00 12.68
C PRO A 198 -13.05 9.63 12.62
N LEU A 199 -12.44 9.22 13.73
CA LEU A 199 -11.92 7.87 13.90
C LEU A 199 -13.07 6.88 14.15
N MET A 200 -12.89 5.62 13.76
CA MET A 200 -13.86 4.55 14.02
C MET A 200 -13.91 4.08 15.47
N HIS A 201 -12.85 4.32 16.22
CA HIS A 201 -12.72 3.92 17.62
C HIS A 201 -11.63 4.73 18.30
N GLN A 202 -11.60 4.71 19.61
CA GLN A 202 -10.53 5.33 20.39
C GLN A 202 -9.15 4.78 20.01
N PRO A 203 -8.12 5.62 19.95
CA PRO A 203 -6.75 5.17 19.65
C PRO A 203 -6.30 4.09 20.64
N GLY A 204 -5.76 3.00 20.09
CA GLY A 204 -5.30 1.84 20.85
C GLY A 204 -6.39 0.84 21.27
N ALA A 205 -7.67 1.12 20.99
CA ALA A 205 -8.76 0.25 21.47
C ALA A 205 -8.84 -1.08 20.70
N LYS A 206 -8.56 -1.07 19.41
CA LYS A 206 -8.56 -2.27 18.57
C LYS A 206 -7.75 -2.07 17.28
N TYR A 207 -7.48 -3.17 16.59
CA TYR A 207 -6.88 -3.18 15.27
C TYR A 207 -7.94 -2.86 14.20
N THR A 208 -7.61 -1.91 13.32
CA THR A 208 -8.36 -1.62 12.08
C THR A 208 -7.36 -1.32 10.98
N TYR A 209 -7.26 -2.19 10.00
CA TYR A 209 -6.37 -1.97 8.84
C TYR A 209 -6.73 -0.66 8.13
N SER A 210 -5.74 0.22 7.90
CA SER A 210 -6.00 1.63 7.69
C SER A 210 -4.99 2.33 6.79
N MET A 211 -5.32 3.57 6.42
CA MET A 211 -4.44 4.55 5.80
C MET A 211 -3.40 5.16 6.77
N GLY A 212 -3.15 4.50 7.91
CA GLY A 212 -2.17 4.99 8.89
C GLY A 212 -0.76 5.08 8.34
N MET A 213 -0.39 4.21 7.39
CA MET A 213 0.93 4.25 6.75
C MET A 213 1.07 5.42 5.78
N ASP A 214 -0.02 5.85 5.14
CA ASP A 214 -0.06 7.06 4.32
C ASP A 214 0.19 8.30 5.19
N VAL A 215 -0.47 8.35 6.36
CA VAL A 215 -0.23 9.42 7.35
C VAL A 215 1.21 9.41 7.87
N LEU A 216 1.81 8.21 8.07
CA LEU A 216 3.22 8.09 8.43
C LEU A 216 4.15 8.63 7.35
N GLY A 217 3.79 8.57 6.07
CA GLY A 217 4.54 9.23 5.00
C GLY A 217 4.70 10.73 5.28
N CYS A 218 3.63 11.43 5.66
CA CYS A 218 3.71 12.83 6.05
C CYS A 218 4.54 13.05 7.34
N VAL A 219 4.42 12.18 8.33
CA VAL A 219 5.26 12.25 9.54
C VAL A 219 6.74 12.14 9.18
N ILE A 220 7.09 11.23 8.26
CA ILE A 220 8.47 11.05 7.77
C ILE A 220 8.95 12.31 7.08
N GLU A 221 8.14 12.93 6.20
CA GLU A 221 8.50 14.21 5.57
C GLU A 221 8.78 15.32 6.59
N ARG A 222 7.89 15.49 7.54
CA ARG A 222 8.01 16.55 8.57
C ARG A 222 9.20 16.33 9.50
N ALA A 223 9.47 15.09 9.87
CA ALA A 223 10.58 14.73 10.76
C ALA A 223 11.94 14.77 10.07
N SER A 224 11.99 14.43 8.78
CA SER A 224 13.23 14.39 8.01
C SER A 224 13.59 15.72 7.32
N GLY A 225 12.58 16.51 6.96
CA GLY A 225 12.73 17.70 6.11
C GLY A 225 12.90 17.37 4.62
N GLN A 226 12.64 16.12 4.22
CA GLN A 226 12.69 15.64 2.83
C GLN A 226 11.31 15.16 2.41
N THR A 227 10.99 15.20 1.10
CA THR A 227 9.79 14.52 0.59
C THR A 227 9.91 13.02 0.79
N PHE A 228 8.77 12.33 0.93
CA PHE A 228 8.76 10.91 1.31
C PHE A 228 9.46 10.03 0.29
N ASP A 229 9.27 10.28 -1.00
CA ASP A 229 9.95 9.60 -2.10
C ASP A 229 11.47 9.78 -2.07
N VAL A 230 11.94 11.02 -1.88
CA VAL A 230 13.38 11.35 -1.77
C VAL A 230 13.98 10.67 -0.55
N PHE A 231 13.27 10.69 0.59
CA PHE A 231 13.75 10.01 1.81
C PHE A 231 13.91 8.50 1.58
N LEU A 232 12.91 7.83 0.98
CA LEU A 232 13.01 6.39 0.68
C LEU A 232 14.15 6.10 -0.29
N GLU A 233 14.27 6.90 -1.35
CA GLU A 233 15.32 6.72 -2.34
C GLU A 233 16.73 6.83 -1.73
N GLU A 234 16.99 7.91 -0.97
CA GLU A 234 18.33 8.17 -0.43
C GLU A 234 18.68 7.25 0.75
N ARG A 235 17.70 6.90 1.58
CA ARG A 235 17.95 6.20 2.83
C ARG A 235 17.77 4.69 2.75
N ILE A 236 17.03 4.20 1.74
CA ILE A 236 16.72 2.77 1.59
C ILE A 236 17.12 2.27 0.21
N PHE A 237 16.57 2.85 -0.87
CA PHE A 237 16.70 2.25 -2.20
C PHE A 237 18.12 2.34 -2.73
N LYS A 238 18.74 3.51 -2.73
CA LYS A 238 20.14 3.69 -3.17
C LYS A 238 21.15 2.85 -2.36
N PRO A 239 21.13 2.89 -1.01
CA PRO A 239 22.06 2.08 -0.22
C PRO A 239 21.92 0.57 -0.44
N LEU A 240 20.71 0.09 -0.76
CA LEU A 240 20.42 -1.32 -1.02
C LEU A 240 20.46 -1.68 -2.51
N GLN A 241 20.81 -0.72 -3.40
CA GLN A 241 20.84 -0.91 -4.86
C GLN A 241 19.49 -1.39 -5.42
N MET A 242 18.40 -0.86 -4.87
CA MET A 242 17.03 -1.14 -5.32
C MET A 242 16.63 -0.15 -6.43
N ASP A 243 17.36 -0.16 -7.55
CA ASP A 243 17.26 0.84 -8.63
C ASP A 243 15.92 0.79 -9.40
N ASP A 244 15.15 -0.25 -9.18
CA ASP A 244 13.85 -0.48 -9.83
C ASP A 244 12.66 -0.28 -8.86
N THR A 245 12.90 0.27 -7.68
CA THR A 245 11.85 0.55 -6.68
C THR A 245 11.60 2.05 -6.59
N SER A 246 10.38 2.48 -6.90
CA SER A 246 10.02 3.92 -6.92
C SER A 246 8.50 4.10 -6.84
N PHE A 247 8.03 5.33 -6.58
CA PHE A 247 6.61 5.68 -6.62
C PHE A 247 6.03 5.80 -8.02
N SER A 248 6.88 5.94 -9.03
CA SER A 248 6.48 6.02 -10.44
C SER A 248 7.45 5.21 -11.32
N VAL A 249 6.97 4.69 -12.44
CA VAL A 249 7.82 4.00 -13.42
C VAL A 249 8.35 5.01 -14.44
N PRO A 250 9.66 5.22 -14.51
CA PRO A 250 10.25 6.08 -15.53
C PRO A 250 9.91 5.59 -16.95
N ALA A 251 9.73 6.51 -17.90
CA ALA A 251 9.42 6.17 -19.30
C ALA A 251 10.40 5.15 -19.91
N SER A 252 11.66 5.19 -19.51
CA SER A 252 12.70 4.24 -19.94
C SER A 252 12.52 2.81 -19.42
N LYS A 253 11.60 2.58 -18.46
CA LYS A 253 11.35 1.28 -17.83
C LYS A 253 9.93 0.75 -18.06
N VAL A 254 9.08 1.49 -18.77
CA VAL A 254 7.65 1.15 -18.99
C VAL A 254 7.50 -0.21 -19.68
N ASP A 255 8.38 -0.56 -20.60
CA ASP A 255 8.32 -1.85 -21.30
C ASP A 255 8.49 -3.07 -20.38
N ARG A 256 9.09 -2.86 -19.18
CA ARG A 256 9.24 -3.90 -18.16
C ARG A 256 8.07 -3.98 -17.19
N PHE A 257 7.13 -3.02 -17.27
CA PHE A 257 6.04 -2.90 -16.33
C PHE A 257 4.90 -3.85 -16.66
N THR A 258 4.47 -4.65 -15.69
CA THR A 258 3.44 -5.67 -15.87
C THR A 258 2.04 -5.06 -15.97
N SER A 259 1.21 -5.62 -16.86
CA SER A 259 -0.23 -5.36 -16.87
C SER A 259 -0.88 -5.89 -15.59
N LEU A 260 -1.90 -5.17 -15.10
CA LEU A 260 -2.66 -5.58 -13.93
C LEU A 260 -3.86 -6.41 -14.37
N TYR A 261 -4.07 -7.54 -13.70
CA TYR A 261 -5.17 -8.46 -13.94
C TYR A 261 -5.94 -8.73 -12.65
N ALA A 262 -7.26 -8.85 -12.80
CA ALA A 262 -8.12 -9.40 -11.75
C ALA A 262 -8.64 -10.78 -12.18
N TYR A 263 -8.89 -11.64 -11.20
CA TYR A 263 -9.57 -12.93 -11.39
C TYR A 263 -10.87 -12.92 -10.58
N PRO A 264 -11.97 -12.40 -11.15
CA PRO A 264 -13.27 -12.53 -10.52
C PRO A 264 -13.70 -14.01 -10.55
N GLY A 265 -13.90 -14.58 -9.36
CA GLY A 265 -14.20 -16.01 -9.22
C GLY A 265 -15.47 -16.46 -9.94
N ASP A 266 -16.42 -15.56 -10.10
CA ASP A 266 -17.69 -15.74 -10.83
C ASP A 266 -17.49 -15.81 -12.35
N LEU A 267 -16.47 -15.14 -12.90
CA LEU A 267 -16.18 -15.17 -14.34
C LEU A 267 -15.25 -16.33 -14.76
N GLY A 268 -14.55 -16.95 -13.82
CA GLY A 268 -13.64 -18.07 -14.07
C GLY A 268 -12.50 -17.79 -15.04
N ARG A 269 -12.16 -16.50 -15.28
CA ARG A 269 -11.09 -16.07 -16.19
C ARG A 269 -10.45 -14.78 -15.71
N LEU A 270 -9.20 -14.55 -16.14
CA LEU A 270 -8.52 -13.28 -15.97
C LEU A 270 -9.19 -12.19 -16.81
N ILE A 271 -9.34 -11.00 -16.22
CA ILE A 271 -9.71 -9.77 -16.91
C ILE A 271 -8.61 -8.73 -16.73
N PRO A 272 -8.26 -7.96 -17.77
CA PRO A 272 -7.37 -6.82 -17.59
C PRO A 272 -8.01 -5.80 -16.67
N GLU A 273 -7.33 -5.46 -15.59
CA GLU A 273 -7.76 -4.41 -14.69
C GLU A 273 -7.05 -3.12 -15.08
N MET A 274 -7.83 -2.08 -15.37
CA MET A 274 -7.35 -0.71 -15.58
C MET A 274 -6.34 -0.48 -16.73
N LYS A 275 -6.52 -1.13 -17.88
CA LYS A 275 -5.64 -0.94 -19.06
C LYS A 275 -5.50 0.50 -19.57
N ASN A 276 -6.42 1.43 -19.25
CA ASN A 276 -6.47 2.76 -19.85
C ASN A 276 -6.76 3.90 -18.87
N LYS A 277 -6.62 3.71 -17.57
CA LYS A 277 -7.12 4.68 -16.58
C LYS A 277 -6.09 5.24 -15.60
N ILE A 278 -4.87 4.71 -15.59
CA ILE A 278 -3.79 5.27 -14.77
C ILE A 278 -2.77 5.88 -15.72
N PRO A 279 -2.52 7.19 -15.65
CA PRO A 279 -1.42 7.82 -16.37
C PRO A 279 -0.10 7.12 -16.05
N GLU A 280 0.79 7.03 -17.05
CA GLU A 280 2.09 6.35 -16.93
C GLU A 280 2.99 6.95 -15.85
N ASP A 281 2.71 8.19 -15.45
CA ASP A 281 3.41 8.97 -14.44
C ASP A 281 2.81 8.84 -13.03
N LEU A 282 1.74 8.04 -12.85
CA LEU A 282 1.01 7.93 -11.58
C LEU A 282 0.81 6.48 -11.14
N LEU A 283 1.92 5.86 -10.79
CA LEU A 283 1.90 4.51 -10.25
C LEU A 283 2.04 4.58 -8.74
N MET A 284 0.91 4.41 -8.07
CA MET A 284 0.88 4.37 -6.62
C MET A 284 1.44 3.06 -6.08
N ILE A 285 2.18 3.19 -5.03
CA ILE A 285 2.62 2.13 -4.14
C ILE A 285 1.44 1.46 -3.46
#